data_0d59bca2d11865f3a412b5d8573d8bac
#
_entry.id   0d59bca2d11865f3a412b5d8573d8bac
#
_cell.length_a   1.000
_cell.length_b   1.000
_cell.length_c   1.000
_cell.angle_alpha   90.00
_cell.angle_beta   90.00
_cell.angle_gamma   90.00
#
_symmetry.space_group_name_H-M   'P 1'
#
loop_
_entity.id
_entity.type
_entity.pdbx_description
1 polymer ?
#
loop_
_entity_poly.entity_id
_entity_poly.type
_entity_poly.pdbx_seq_one_letter_code
_entity_poly.pdbx_strand_id
1 'polypeptide(L)'
;GYLSDNYRQLIEADRYPACYRLIPALPKLLLHSWLSRLQTERFEQKTDKIMQLLGRHRKDWEHVFFIILARNFGFGTNSDAFEFWAETIPLQAVNKHRDSLFQIEAFFFGQAGLLQEVPADEYTDRLMKEYTYLSHKFGLRPSANSRWKLLRMRPDNFPHVRIAQLASFYYRSQGLLSALMEAQSLKSLRDMLRCGTSEYWLTHYVFGEASPPHPKTLSNQTIDLLVINTVIPFLYAYGKYKTDNILIQRANGLLEEMRPENNFIVRIWKECGLEAAHAGDSQALIQLKKNYCDIKKCLYCRIGYEYLKKPQCGGQ
;
A
#
# COMPACT_ATOMS: atom_id res chain seq x y z
N GLY A 1 30.91 -21.51 23.22
CA GLY A 1 30.11 -22.75 23.05
C GLY A 1 29.25 -22.67 21.81
N TYR A 2 28.77 -23.80 21.31
CA TYR A 2 28.08 -23.93 19.99
C TYR A 2 26.94 -22.92 19.72
N LEU A 3 26.23 -22.44 20.73
CA LEU A 3 25.21 -21.37 20.58
C LEU A 3 25.80 -20.06 20.10
N SER A 4 26.95 -19.67 20.64
CA SER A 4 27.65 -18.44 20.23
C SER A 4 28.15 -18.56 18.79
N ASP A 5 28.64 -19.73 18.42
CA ASP A 5 29.19 -19.98 17.07
C ASP A 5 28.08 -20.05 16.04
N ASN A 6 26.94 -20.70 16.35
CA ASN A 6 25.74 -20.71 15.52
C ASN A 6 25.17 -19.30 15.33
N TYR A 7 25.16 -18.49 16.38
CA TYR A 7 24.67 -17.11 16.29
C TYR A 7 25.59 -16.25 15.39
N ARG A 8 26.91 -16.40 15.56
CA ARG A 8 27.89 -15.71 14.69
C ARG A 8 27.67 -16.08 13.22
N GLN A 9 27.49 -17.36 12.91
CA GLN A 9 27.20 -17.83 11.55
C GLN A 9 25.92 -17.19 10.97
N LEU A 10 24.85 -17.04 11.78
CA LEU A 10 23.63 -16.36 11.32
C LEU A 10 23.84 -14.87 11.01
N ILE A 11 24.68 -14.19 11.80
CA ILE A 11 24.93 -12.75 11.63
C ILE A 11 25.87 -12.46 10.48
N GLU A 12 26.91 -13.29 10.32
CA GLU A 12 27.98 -13.11 9.34
C GLU A 12 27.62 -13.73 7.97
N ALA A 13 26.52 -14.46 7.85
CA ALA A 13 26.14 -15.11 6.60
C ALA A 13 25.93 -14.09 5.47
N ASP A 14 26.59 -14.34 4.34
CA ASP A 14 26.43 -13.55 3.11
C ASP A 14 25.13 -13.86 2.38
N ARG A 15 24.64 -15.09 2.51
CA ARG A 15 23.40 -15.54 1.87
C ARG A 15 22.19 -15.23 2.73
N TYR A 16 21.18 -14.71 2.08
CA TYR A 16 19.92 -14.38 2.70
C TYR A 16 18.79 -15.36 2.28
N PRO A 17 17.94 -15.84 3.19
CA PRO A 17 18.08 -15.78 4.66
C PRO A 17 19.16 -16.74 5.19
N ALA A 18 19.91 -16.33 6.20
CA ALA A 18 21.01 -17.10 6.73
C ALA A 18 20.64 -18.54 7.15
N CYS A 19 19.40 -18.71 7.64
CA CYS A 19 18.87 -20.00 8.12
C CYS A 19 18.23 -20.86 6.99
N TYR A 20 18.42 -20.55 5.71
CA TYR A 20 17.70 -21.20 4.58
C TYR A 20 17.80 -22.72 4.56
N ARG A 21 18.95 -23.30 4.94
CA ARG A 21 19.16 -24.75 4.95
C ARG A 21 18.32 -25.49 5.99
N LEU A 22 17.89 -24.78 7.04
CA LEU A 22 17.09 -25.37 8.10
C LEU A 22 15.61 -25.45 7.75
N ILE A 23 15.09 -24.50 6.98
CA ILE A 23 13.65 -24.31 6.73
C ILE A 23 12.96 -25.60 6.25
N PRO A 24 13.50 -26.35 5.26
CA PRO A 24 12.85 -27.58 4.78
C PRO A 24 12.74 -28.69 5.85
N ALA A 25 13.60 -28.66 6.86
CA ALA A 25 13.63 -29.66 7.93
C ALA A 25 12.77 -29.30 9.16
N LEU A 26 12.14 -28.10 9.15
CA LEU A 26 11.30 -27.68 10.27
C LEU A 26 9.90 -28.28 10.19
N PRO A 27 9.29 -28.60 11.35
CA PRO A 27 7.91 -29.06 11.39
C PRO A 27 6.95 -28.01 10.77
N LYS A 28 6.06 -28.48 9.88
CA LYS A 28 5.05 -27.59 9.22
C LYS A 28 4.20 -26.83 10.23
N LEU A 29 3.82 -27.45 11.33
CA LEU A 29 3.03 -26.82 12.38
C LEU A 29 3.77 -25.64 13.03
N LEU A 30 5.07 -25.78 13.25
CA LEU A 30 5.91 -24.70 13.80
C LEU A 30 5.95 -23.52 12.82
N LEU A 31 6.17 -23.78 11.53
CA LEU A 31 6.21 -22.74 10.50
C LEU A 31 4.86 -22.04 10.37
N HIS A 32 3.76 -22.80 10.33
CA HIS A 32 2.41 -22.23 10.27
C HIS A 32 2.10 -21.34 11.50
N SER A 33 2.37 -21.83 12.70
CA SER A 33 2.17 -21.05 13.93
C SER A 33 3.02 -19.76 13.94
N TRP A 34 4.25 -19.83 13.43
CA TRP A 34 5.12 -18.67 13.34
C TRP A 34 4.62 -17.65 12.31
N LEU A 35 4.19 -18.10 11.12
CA LEU A 35 3.61 -17.22 10.09
C LEU A 35 2.33 -16.54 10.60
N SER A 36 1.45 -17.26 11.28
CA SER A 36 0.23 -16.69 11.87
C SER A 36 0.54 -15.56 12.86
N ARG A 37 1.54 -15.75 13.73
CA ARG A 37 2.01 -14.70 14.63
C ARG A 37 2.57 -13.50 13.88
N LEU A 38 3.40 -13.71 12.87
CA LEU A 38 3.99 -12.66 12.06
C LEU A 38 2.94 -11.86 11.27
N GLN A 39 1.88 -12.52 10.80
CA GLN A 39 0.73 -11.86 10.19
C GLN A 39 0.05 -10.91 11.17
N THR A 40 -0.18 -11.36 12.41
CA THR A 40 -0.76 -10.52 13.47
C THR A 40 0.13 -9.33 13.80
N GLU A 41 1.43 -9.55 13.98
CA GLU A 41 2.39 -8.45 14.22
C GLU A 41 2.37 -7.41 13.10
N ARG A 42 2.22 -7.85 11.84
CA ARG A 42 2.13 -6.94 10.70
C ARG A 42 0.84 -6.12 10.70
N PHE A 43 -0.27 -6.72 11.07
CA PHE A 43 -1.53 -5.98 11.25
C PHE A 43 -1.43 -4.95 12.37
N GLU A 44 -0.84 -5.31 13.50
CA GLU A 44 -0.63 -4.40 14.62
C GLU A 44 0.22 -3.19 14.20
N GLN A 45 1.34 -3.39 13.50
CA GLN A 45 2.17 -2.29 13.00
C GLN A 45 1.44 -1.39 12.01
N LYS A 46 0.63 -1.95 11.11
CA LYS A 46 -0.20 -1.15 10.20
C LYS A 46 -1.31 -0.41 10.96
N THR A 47 -1.89 -1.04 11.98
CA THR A 47 -2.89 -0.41 12.86
C THR A 47 -2.30 0.77 13.61
N ASP A 48 -1.11 0.63 14.18
CA ASP A 48 -0.43 1.72 14.90
C ASP A 48 -0.22 2.92 13.99
N LYS A 49 0.18 2.71 12.74
CA LYS A 49 0.31 3.80 11.75
C LYS A 49 -1.04 4.48 11.49
N ILE A 50 -2.12 3.70 11.32
CA ILE A 50 -3.47 4.20 11.11
C ILE A 50 -3.91 5.04 12.32
N MET A 51 -3.67 4.56 13.54
CA MET A 51 -4.02 5.27 14.76
C MET A 51 -3.23 6.56 14.94
N GLN A 52 -1.96 6.59 14.54
CA GLN A 52 -1.16 7.82 14.53
C GLN A 52 -1.73 8.85 13.54
N LEU A 53 -2.12 8.42 12.34
CA LEU A 53 -2.79 9.29 11.36
C LEU A 53 -4.11 9.83 11.92
N LEU A 54 -4.92 9.00 12.57
CA LEU A 54 -6.18 9.43 13.21
C LEU A 54 -5.96 10.49 14.29
N GLY A 55 -4.90 10.34 15.08
CA GLY A 55 -4.53 11.35 16.09
C GLY A 55 -4.20 12.70 15.43
N ARG A 56 -3.51 12.71 14.29
CA ARG A 56 -3.17 13.93 13.55
C ARG A 56 -4.37 14.55 12.82
N HIS A 57 -5.30 13.72 12.33
CA HIS A 57 -6.44 14.14 11.51
C HIS A 57 -7.78 14.16 12.27
N ARG A 58 -7.79 14.52 13.55
CA ARG A 58 -8.98 14.75 14.39
C ARG A 58 -9.99 13.58 14.37
N LYS A 59 -9.49 12.35 14.27
CA LYS A 59 -10.30 11.12 14.17
C LYS A 59 -11.17 11.03 12.92
N ASP A 60 -10.81 11.73 11.85
CA ASP A 60 -11.49 11.63 10.55
C ASP A 60 -11.06 10.35 9.83
N TRP A 61 -11.85 9.29 9.98
CA TRP A 61 -11.60 7.99 9.36
C TRP A 61 -11.67 8.02 7.84
N GLU A 62 -12.53 8.86 7.28
CA GLU A 62 -12.65 9.06 5.83
C GLU A 62 -11.34 9.62 5.25
N HIS A 63 -10.82 10.66 5.87
CA HIS A 63 -9.56 11.28 5.45
C HIS A 63 -8.37 10.33 5.65
N VAL A 64 -8.31 9.62 6.77
CA VAL A 64 -7.24 8.65 7.03
C VAL A 64 -7.28 7.49 6.02
N PHE A 65 -8.47 7.01 5.66
CA PHE A 65 -8.58 6.01 4.61
C PHE A 65 -8.07 6.53 3.27
N PHE A 66 -8.43 7.75 2.90
CA PHE A 66 -7.92 8.40 1.68
C PHE A 66 -6.39 8.52 1.68
N ILE A 67 -5.79 8.94 2.79
CA ILE A 67 -4.32 9.06 2.93
C ILE A 67 -3.64 7.70 2.71
N ILE A 68 -4.15 6.64 3.34
CA ILE A 68 -3.57 5.29 3.22
C ILE A 68 -3.75 4.73 1.81
N LEU A 69 -4.92 4.95 1.21
CA LEU A 69 -5.19 4.58 -0.17
C LEU A 69 -4.23 5.27 -1.12
N ALA A 70 -4.11 6.59 -1.02
CA ALA A 70 -3.20 7.39 -1.84
C ALA A 70 -1.75 6.92 -1.68
N ARG A 71 -1.27 6.71 -0.45
CA ARG A 71 0.07 6.15 -0.20
C ARG A 71 0.31 4.87 -1.00
N ASN A 72 -0.65 3.97 -1.00
CA ASN A 72 -0.52 2.69 -1.69
C ASN A 72 -0.66 2.81 -3.23
N PHE A 73 -1.32 3.85 -3.73
CA PHE A 73 -1.28 4.22 -5.16
C PHE A 73 0.10 4.66 -5.64
N GLY A 74 0.99 5.03 -4.74
CA GLY A 74 2.40 5.31 -5.04
C GLY A 74 3.24 4.07 -5.35
N PHE A 75 2.74 2.87 -5.08
CA PHE A 75 3.35 1.56 -5.35
C PHE A 75 4.86 1.50 -5.03
N GLY A 76 5.22 2.01 -3.86
CA GLY A 76 6.57 2.05 -3.32
C GLY A 76 7.36 3.29 -3.73
N THR A 77 7.57 3.53 -5.01
CA THR A 77 8.45 4.62 -5.49
C THR A 77 7.96 6.01 -5.10
N ASN A 78 6.66 6.27 -5.19
CA ASN A 78 6.04 7.55 -4.85
C ASN A 78 5.16 7.48 -3.59
N SER A 79 5.23 6.41 -2.80
CA SER A 79 4.35 6.21 -1.64
C SER A 79 4.40 7.36 -0.64
N ASP A 80 5.59 7.86 -0.30
CA ASP A 80 5.74 8.95 0.65
C ASP A 80 5.27 10.30 0.06
N ALA A 81 5.49 10.52 -1.24
CA ALA A 81 4.98 11.71 -1.93
C ALA A 81 3.44 11.73 -1.97
N PHE A 82 2.82 10.57 -2.24
CA PHE A 82 1.36 10.43 -2.22
C PHE A 82 0.77 10.59 -0.81
N GLU A 83 1.41 10.05 0.22
CA GLU A 83 0.97 10.23 1.60
C GLU A 83 1.00 11.72 1.99
N PHE A 84 2.12 12.38 1.75
CA PHE A 84 2.27 13.80 2.03
C PHE A 84 1.26 14.65 1.26
N TRP A 85 1.09 14.41 -0.03
CA TRP A 85 0.10 15.09 -0.86
C TRP A 85 -1.33 14.86 -0.31
N ALA A 86 -1.71 13.63 0.01
CA ALA A 86 -3.05 13.30 0.49
C ALA A 86 -3.38 13.97 1.84
N GLU A 87 -2.38 14.15 2.71
CA GLU A 87 -2.55 14.91 3.95
C GLU A 87 -2.90 16.39 3.69
N THR A 88 -2.51 16.96 2.55
CA THR A 88 -2.81 18.35 2.17
C THR A 88 -4.16 18.51 1.47
N ILE A 89 -4.80 17.41 1.05
CA ILE A 89 -6.09 17.49 0.34
C ILE A 89 -7.22 17.89 1.30
N PRO A 90 -7.92 19.00 1.02
CA PRO A 90 -9.02 19.46 1.86
C PRO A 90 -10.30 18.69 1.52
N LEU A 91 -10.43 17.42 1.95
CA LEU A 91 -11.55 16.55 1.56
C LEU A 91 -12.93 17.18 1.82
N GLN A 92 -13.10 17.99 2.86
CA GLN A 92 -14.34 18.70 3.11
C GLN A 92 -14.68 19.73 2.01
N ALA A 93 -13.65 20.39 1.44
CA ALA A 93 -13.85 21.28 0.31
C ALA A 93 -14.11 20.49 -0.98
N VAL A 94 -13.36 19.40 -1.21
CA VAL A 94 -13.57 18.51 -2.36
C VAL A 94 -14.98 17.92 -2.34
N ASN A 95 -15.50 17.53 -1.18
CA ASN A 95 -16.86 17.00 -1.04
C ASN A 95 -17.95 17.98 -1.50
N LYS A 96 -17.73 19.29 -1.38
CA LYS A 96 -18.67 20.30 -1.89
C LYS A 96 -18.70 20.41 -3.41
N HIS A 97 -17.74 19.81 -4.09
CA HIS A 97 -17.58 19.80 -5.55
C HIS A 97 -17.58 18.37 -6.11
N ARG A 98 -18.18 17.43 -5.37
CA ARG A 98 -18.13 16.01 -5.68
C ARG A 98 -18.90 15.61 -6.94
N ASP A 99 -19.77 16.45 -7.42
CA ASP A 99 -20.55 16.31 -8.66
C ASP A 99 -19.76 16.60 -9.93
N SER A 100 -18.52 17.12 -9.80
CA SER A 100 -17.67 17.47 -10.92
C SER A 100 -16.29 16.77 -10.83
N LEU A 101 -16.08 15.77 -11.69
CA LEU A 101 -14.78 15.12 -11.81
C LEU A 101 -13.67 16.12 -12.16
N PHE A 102 -13.97 17.09 -13.03
CA PHE A 102 -13.02 18.13 -13.42
C PHE A 102 -12.57 18.99 -12.24
N GLN A 103 -13.47 19.36 -11.33
CA GLN A 103 -13.12 20.12 -10.14
C GLN A 103 -12.33 19.26 -9.13
N ILE A 104 -12.63 17.98 -9.01
CA ILE A 104 -11.82 17.05 -8.19
C ILE A 104 -10.40 16.94 -8.76
N GLU A 105 -10.26 16.81 -10.09
CA GLU A 105 -8.95 16.81 -10.75
C GLU A 105 -8.21 18.14 -10.51
N ALA A 106 -8.91 19.28 -10.57
CA ALA A 106 -8.31 20.59 -10.27
C ALA A 106 -7.77 20.65 -8.83
N PHE A 107 -8.53 20.19 -7.82
CA PHE A 107 -8.03 20.08 -6.46
C PHE A 107 -6.81 19.17 -6.36
N PHE A 108 -6.88 17.99 -6.96
CA PHE A 108 -5.86 16.95 -6.79
C PHE A 108 -4.55 17.34 -7.48
N PHE A 109 -4.60 17.76 -8.73
CA PHE A 109 -3.41 18.18 -9.48
C PHE A 109 -2.85 19.50 -8.99
N GLY A 110 -3.72 20.44 -8.59
CA GLY A 110 -3.29 21.71 -8.02
C GLY A 110 -2.56 21.53 -6.70
N GLN A 111 -3.13 20.75 -5.77
CA GLN A 111 -2.47 20.44 -4.50
C GLN A 111 -1.19 19.61 -4.67
N ALA A 112 -1.11 18.79 -5.72
CA ALA A 112 0.10 18.04 -6.06
C ALA A 112 1.24 18.94 -6.58
N GLY A 113 0.98 20.21 -6.89
CA GLY A 113 1.94 21.12 -7.52
C GLY A 113 2.28 20.76 -8.97
N LEU A 114 1.44 19.93 -9.62
CA LEU A 114 1.67 19.45 -10.99
C LEU A 114 1.08 20.34 -12.08
N LEU A 115 0.43 21.44 -11.70
CA LEU A 115 -0.10 22.46 -12.65
C LEU A 115 0.85 23.64 -12.86
N GLN A 116 2.01 23.64 -12.21
CA GLN A 116 3.02 24.68 -12.37
C GLN A 116 3.93 24.33 -13.55
N GLU A 117 4.22 25.34 -14.40
CA GLU A 117 5.18 25.19 -15.51
C GLU A 117 4.87 24.05 -16.49
N VAL A 118 3.58 23.75 -16.71
CA VAL A 118 3.16 22.73 -17.68
C VAL A 118 3.04 23.34 -19.08
N PRO A 119 3.26 22.54 -20.16
CA PRO A 119 2.94 22.94 -21.51
C PRO A 119 1.46 23.32 -21.63
N ALA A 120 1.16 24.46 -22.23
CA ALA A 120 -0.20 24.94 -22.38
C ALA A 120 -0.95 24.10 -23.42
N ASP A 121 -1.99 23.41 -22.97
CA ASP A 121 -3.06 22.90 -23.81
C ASP A 121 -4.41 23.37 -23.23
N GLU A 122 -5.49 23.18 -23.95
CA GLU A 122 -6.81 23.67 -23.54
C GLU A 122 -7.24 23.06 -22.18
N TYR A 123 -6.95 21.78 -21.97
CA TYR A 123 -7.32 21.10 -20.74
C TYR A 123 -6.52 21.62 -19.53
N THR A 124 -5.19 21.74 -19.67
CA THR A 124 -4.32 22.22 -18.58
C THR A 124 -4.61 23.68 -18.23
N ASP A 125 -4.88 24.54 -19.23
CA ASP A 125 -5.27 25.94 -19.01
C ASP A 125 -6.58 26.06 -18.24
N ARG A 126 -7.58 25.26 -18.61
CA ARG A 126 -8.86 25.22 -17.90
C ARG A 126 -8.69 24.70 -16.48
N LEU A 127 -7.91 23.65 -16.30
CA LEU A 127 -7.66 23.03 -14.99
C LEU A 127 -6.92 23.99 -14.04
N MET A 128 -5.96 24.74 -14.56
CA MET A 128 -5.21 25.75 -13.81
C MET A 128 -6.12 26.92 -13.37
N LYS A 129 -6.99 27.41 -14.27
CA LYS A 129 -7.99 28.46 -13.94
C LYS A 129 -8.94 27.98 -12.85
N GLU A 130 -9.43 26.75 -12.97
CA GLU A 130 -10.33 26.16 -11.98
C GLU A 130 -9.62 26.01 -10.62
N TYR A 131 -8.40 25.48 -10.60
CA TYR A 131 -7.63 25.38 -9.34
C TYR A 131 -7.34 26.76 -8.73
N THR A 132 -7.03 27.77 -9.55
CA THR A 132 -6.83 29.15 -9.07
C THR A 132 -8.08 29.65 -8.35
N TYR A 133 -9.26 29.46 -8.95
CA TYR A 133 -10.53 29.81 -8.31
C TYR A 133 -10.73 29.05 -6.99
N LEU A 134 -10.56 27.72 -6.98
CA LEU A 134 -10.73 26.86 -5.80
C LEU A 134 -9.72 27.21 -4.71
N SER A 135 -8.47 27.47 -5.07
CA SER A 135 -7.42 27.83 -4.12
C SER A 135 -7.72 29.16 -3.40
N HIS A 136 -8.21 30.17 -4.12
CA HIS A 136 -8.68 31.42 -3.50
C HIS A 136 -9.90 31.18 -2.60
N LYS A 137 -10.89 30.43 -3.10
CA LYS A 137 -12.13 30.14 -2.34
C LYS A 137 -11.90 29.45 -1.01
N PHE A 138 -10.92 28.53 -0.96
CA PHE A 138 -10.65 27.68 0.21
C PHE A 138 -9.32 27.99 0.89
N GLY A 139 -8.58 29.00 0.47
CA GLY A 139 -7.30 29.41 1.05
C GLY A 139 -6.21 28.34 0.89
N LEU A 140 -6.18 27.63 -0.26
CA LEU A 140 -5.26 26.52 -0.47
C LEU A 140 -3.91 27.01 -1.00
N ARG A 141 -2.88 26.22 -0.71
CA ARG A 141 -1.55 26.37 -1.30
C ARG A 141 -1.07 25.02 -1.81
N PRO A 142 -0.44 24.97 -3.01
CA PRO A 142 0.14 23.75 -3.52
C PRO A 142 1.15 23.17 -2.54
N SER A 143 1.25 21.85 -2.51
CA SER A 143 2.26 21.15 -1.74
C SER A 143 3.64 21.36 -2.36
N ALA A 144 4.41 22.30 -1.81
CA ALA A 144 5.76 22.63 -2.30
C ALA A 144 6.77 21.47 -2.12
N ASN A 145 6.45 20.47 -1.33
CA ASN A 145 7.37 19.40 -0.93
C ASN A 145 7.07 18.04 -1.58
N SER A 146 6.08 17.94 -2.45
CA SER A 146 5.79 16.68 -3.16
C SER A 146 6.85 16.45 -4.23
N ARG A 147 7.84 15.64 -3.88
CA ARG A 147 8.90 15.25 -4.83
C ARG A 147 8.44 14.04 -5.63
N TRP A 148 7.72 14.28 -6.70
CA TRP A 148 7.27 13.24 -7.61
C TRP A 148 8.44 12.65 -8.40
N LYS A 149 8.54 11.33 -8.42
CA LYS A 149 9.53 10.59 -9.21
C LYS A 149 8.87 10.04 -10.46
N LEU A 150 9.50 10.27 -11.62
CA LEU A 150 9.09 9.74 -12.92
C LEU A 150 10.19 8.85 -13.53
N LEU A 151 11.45 9.11 -13.16
CA LEU A 151 12.59 8.42 -13.75
C LEU A 151 12.53 6.91 -13.47
N ARG A 152 12.78 6.10 -14.50
CA ARG A 152 12.77 4.63 -14.48
C ARG A 152 11.42 4.01 -14.09
N MET A 153 10.32 4.71 -14.36
CA MET A 153 8.96 4.21 -14.17
C MET A 153 8.29 3.93 -15.51
N ARG A 154 7.41 2.94 -15.53
CA ARG A 154 6.47 2.75 -16.65
C ARG A 154 5.45 3.90 -16.64
N PRO A 155 5.07 4.45 -17.80
CA PRO A 155 4.13 5.57 -17.88
C PRO A 155 2.81 5.37 -17.14
N ASP A 156 2.25 4.16 -17.15
CA ASP A 156 1.03 3.82 -16.39
C ASP A 156 1.17 4.00 -14.88
N ASN A 157 2.40 4.08 -14.37
CA ASN A 157 2.69 4.30 -12.96
C ASN A 157 3.06 5.76 -12.64
N PHE A 158 3.03 6.65 -13.61
CA PHE A 158 3.33 8.07 -13.38
C PHE A 158 2.35 8.68 -12.37
N PRO A 159 2.81 9.60 -11.51
CA PRO A 159 1.95 10.28 -10.54
C PRO A 159 0.70 10.90 -11.17
N HIS A 160 0.83 11.46 -12.38
CA HIS A 160 -0.28 12.04 -13.12
C HIS A 160 -1.41 11.04 -13.37
N VAL A 161 -1.07 9.85 -13.89
CA VAL A 161 -2.05 8.79 -14.14
C VAL A 161 -2.67 8.31 -12.82
N ARG A 162 -1.86 8.14 -11.78
CA ARG A 162 -2.33 7.68 -10.46
C ARG A 162 -3.22 8.70 -9.76
N ILE A 163 -2.93 10.00 -9.88
CA ILE A 163 -3.78 11.08 -9.36
C ILE A 163 -5.10 11.12 -10.15
N ALA A 164 -5.07 11.01 -11.47
CA ALA A 164 -6.28 10.95 -12.29
C ALA A 164 -7.17 9.75 -11.94
N GLN A 165 -6.57 8.58 -11.69
CA GLN A 165 -7.29 7.38 -11.21
C GLN A 165 -7.93 7.61 -9.84
N LEU A 166 -7.19 8.21 -8.89
CA LEU A 166 -7.73 8.56 -7.57
C LEU A 166 -8.86 9.58 -7.66
N ALA A 167 -8.76 10.58 -8.54
CA ALA A 167 -9.83 11.55 -8.78
C ALA A 167 -11.09 10.87 -9.30
N SER A 168 -10.96 10.00 -10.30
CA SER A 168 -12.06 9.21 -10.85
C SER A 168 -12.68 8.25 -9.81
N PHE A 169 -11.85 7.60 -8.99
CA PHE A 169 -12.30 6.77 -7.89
C PHE A 169 -13.11 7.57 -6.87
N TYR A 170 -12.56 8.71 -6.43
CA TYR A 170 -13.22 9.59 -5.47
C TYR A 170 -14.54 10.15 -5.99
N TYR A 171 -14.59 10.55 -7.26
CA TYR A 171 -15.79 11.03 -7.93
C TYR A 171 -16.93 9.99 -7.90
N ARG A 172 -16.61 8.71 -8.18
CA ARG A 172 -17.61 7.64 -8.23
C ARG A 172 -18.04 7.12 -6.87
N SER A 173 -17.19 7.26 -5.86
CA SER A 173 -17.47 6.76 -4.50
C SER A 173 -18.29 7.78 -3.74
N GLN A 174 -19.49 7.43 -3.29
CA GLN A 174 -20.35 8.34 -2.52
C GLN A 174 -20.00 8.47 -1.03
N GLY A 175 -18.78 8.11 -0.64
CA GLY A 175 -18.22 8.01 0.69
C GLY A 175 -17.29 6.83 0.71
N LEU A 176 -16.01 7.06 0.98
CA LEU A 176 -14.99 6.02 0.92
C LEU A 176 -15.23 4.96 1.99
N LEU A 177 -15.55 5.41 3.20
CA LEU A 177 -15.80 4.52 4.34
C LEU A 177 -17.10 3.73 4.16
N SER A 178 -18.18 4.38 3.71
CA SER A 178 -19.46 3.70 3.45
C SER A 178 -19.29 2.63 2.38
N ALA A 179 -18.66 2.97 1.25
CA ALA A 179 -18.40 2.02 0.17
C ALA A 179 -17.57 0.81 0.64
N LEU A 180 -16.58 1.05 1.51
CA LEU A 180 -15.77 -0.01 2.11
C LEU A 180 -16.60 -0.92 3.04
N MET A 181 -17.49 -0.36 3.84
CA MET A 181 -18.34 -1.14 4.75
C MET A 181 -19.42 -1.94 3.99
N GLU A 182 -19.93 -1.39 2.90
CA GLU A 182 -20.93 -2.06 2.04
C GLU A 182 -20.34 -3.21 1.22
N ALA A 183 -19.08 -3.11 0.83
CA ALA A 183 -18.39 -4.12 0.02
C ALA A 183 -18.09 -5.39 0.82
N GLN A 184 -19.05 -6.31 0.97
CA GLN A 184 -18.95 -7.48 1.84
C GLN A 184 -18.09 -8.63 1.31
N SER A 185 -17.84 -8.69 0.00
CA SER A 185 -17.05 -9.76 -0.65
C SER A 185 -15.77 -9.23 -1.29
N LEU A 186 -14.82 -10.14 -1.55
CA LEU A 186 -13.62 -9.79 -2.31
C LEU A 186 -13.97 -9.24 -3.71
N LYS A 187 -15.01 -9.79 -4.35
CA LYS A 187 -15.50 -9.30 -5.63
C LYS A 187 -15.96 -7.85 -5.53
N SER A 188 -16.82 -7.52 -4.56
CA SER A 188 -17.33 -6.16 -4.38
C SER A 188 -16.22 -5.16 -4.01
N LEU A 189 -15.20 -5.58 -3.24
CA LEU A 189 -14.01 -4.76 -2.97
C LEU A 189 -13.20 -4.48 -4.24
N ARG A 190 -13.04 -5.49 -5.10
CA ARG A 190 -12.36 -5.31 -6.39
C ARG A 190 -13.14 -4.39 -7.32
N ASP A 191 -14.45 -4.54 -7.38
CA ASP A 191 -15.33 -3.70 -8.21
C ASP A 191 -15.34 -2.25 -7.70
N MET A 192 -15.32 -2.04 -6.39
CA MET A 192 -15.18 -0.72 -5.76
C MET A 192 -13.88 -0.03 -6.19
N LEU A 193 -12.75 -0.74 -6.16
CA LEU A 193 -11.43 -0.19 -6.49
C LEU A 193 -11.15 -0.10 -7.99
N ARG A 194 -12.01 -0.72 -8.84
CA ARG A 194 -11.84 -0.68 -10.29
C ARG A 194 -12.10 0.73 -10.80
N CYS A 195 -11.06 1.45 -11.12
CA CYS A 195 -11.13 2.80 -11.65
C CYS A 195 -10.33 2.97 -12.94
N GLY A 196 -10.75 3.93 -13.73
CA GLY A 196 -10.02 4.47 -14.87
C GLY A 196 -9.69 5.93 -14.63
N THR A 197 -9.71 6.72 -15.68
CA THR A 197 -9.39 8.15 -15.68
C THR A 197 -10.43 8.93 -16.48
N SER A 198 -10.41 10.27 -16.42
CA SER A 198 -11.14 11.10 -17.35
C SER A 198 -10.58 10.98 -18.78
N GLU A 199 -11.33 11.51 -19.76
CA GLU A 199 -11.06 11.37 -21.20
C GLU A 199 -9.67 11.88 -21.59
N TYR A 200 -9.24 13.01 -21.05
CA TYR A 200 -7.92 13.59 -21.33
C TYR A 200 -6.79 12.58 -21.14
N TRP A 201 -6.84 11.81 -20.08
CA TRP A 201 -5.80 10.83 -19.72
C TRP A 201 -5.81 9.58 -20.61
N LEU A 202 -6.80 9.38 -21.47
CA LEU A 202 -6.75 8.28 -22.44
C LEU A 202 -5.60 8.47 -23.44
N THR A 203 -5.26 9.72 -23.75
CA THR A 203 -4.20 10.08 -24.70
C THR A 203 -3.01 10.82 -24.07
N HIS A 204 -2.92 10.87 -22.74
CA HIS A 204 -1.83 11.55 -22.04
C HIS A 204 -1.34 10.73 -20.85
N TYR A 205 -0.04 10.77 -20.60
CA TYR A 205 0.61 10.25 -19.39
C TYR A 205 1.14 11.37 -18.49
N VAL A 206 1.40 12.52 -19.07
CA VAL A 206 1.75 13.80 -18.44
C VAL A 206 1.00 14.90 -19.16
N PHE A 207 0.97 16.10 -18.57
CA PHE A 207 0.30 17.24 -19.20
C PHE A 207 0.99 17.67 -20.51
N GLY A 208 0.20 18.02 -21.52
CA GLY A 208 0.66 18.60 -22.79
C GLY A 208 1.39 17.64 -23.74
N GLU A 209 1.61 16.39 -23.37
CA GLU A 209 2.29 15.39 -24.19
C GLU A 209 1.31 14.31 -24.65
N ALA A 210 0.83 14.43 -25.88
CA ALA A 210 -0.09 13.45 -26.45
C ALA A 210 0.59 12.10 -26.73
N SER A 211 -0.12 11.03 -26.48
CA SER A 211 0.27 9.64 -26.74
C SER A 211 -0.83 8.91 -27.50
N PRO A 212 -0.55 7.74 -28.10
CA PRO A 212 -1.60 6.88 -28.64
C PRO A 212 -2.67 6.57 -27.56
N PRO A 213 -3.94 6.45 -27.95
CA PRO A 213 -5.01 6.13 -27.00
C PRO A 213 -4.75 4.82 -26.26
N HIS A 214 -4.81 4.88 -24.95
CA HIS A 214 -4.65 3.72 -24.09
C HIS A 214 -5.50 3.87 -22.81
N PRO A 215 -6.40 2.92 -22.49
CA PRO A 215 -7.16 2.95 -21.24
C PRO A 215 -6.23 2.86 -20.03
N LYS A 216 -6.30 3.83 -19.12
CA LYS A 216 -5.53 3.83 -17.87
C LYS A 216 -6.38 3.23 -16.75
N THR A 217 -6.68 1.94 -16.86
CA THR A 217 -7.42 1.20 -15.83
C THR A 217 -6.48 0.41 -14.93
N LEU A 218 -6.87 0.24 -13.66
CA LEU A 218 -6.12 -0.61 -12.75
C LEU A 218 -6.24 -2.08 -13.17
N SER A 219 -5.11 -2.79 -13.27
CA SER A 219 -5.12 -4.24 -13.47
C SER A 219 -5.67 -4.96 -12.22
N ASN A 220 -6.18 -6.18 -12.38
CA ASN A 220 -6.63 -7.00 -11.25
C ASN A 220 -5.52 -7.22 -10.21
N GLN A 221 -4.28 -7.43 -10.66
CA GLN A 221 -3.13 -7.58 -9.78
C GLN A 221 -2.87 -6.30 -8.96
N THR A 222 -2.99 -5.13 -9.57
CA THR A 222 -2.86 -3.84 -8.89
C THR A 222 -3.97 -3.63 -7.87
N ILE A 223 -5.21 -3.98 -8.23
CA ILE A 223 -6.36 -3.92 -7.32
C ILE A 223 -6.14 -4.85 -6.12
N ASP A 224 -5.68 -6.07 -6.34
CA ASP A 224 -5.39 -7.02 -5.26
C ASP A 224 -4.31 -6.49 -4.30
N LEU A 225 -3.28 -5.84 -4.81
CA LEU A 225 -2.28 -5.17 -3.96
C LEU A 225 -2.88 -4.04 -3.11
N LEU A 226 -3.83 -3.27 -3.66
CA LEU A 226 -4.55 -2.24 -2.90
C LEU A 226 -5.45 -2.86 -1.84
N VAL A 227 -6.14 -3.96 -2.14
CA VAL A 227 -6.95 -4.68 -1.14
C VAL A 227 -6.07 -5.17 0.00
N ILE A 228 -4.96 -5.87 -0.29
CA ILE A 228 -4.05 -6.45 0.72
C ILE A 228 -3.39 -5.35 1.57
N ASN A 229 -2.98 -4.25 0.94
CA ASN A 229 -2.13 -3.25 1.61
C ASN A 229 -2.90 -2.04 2.15
N THR A 230 -4.14 -1.82 1.71
CA THR A 230 -4.99 -0.69 2.13
C THR A 230 -6.24 -1.16 2.86
N VAL A 231 -7.12 -1.88 2.12
CA VAL A 231 -8.47 -2.19 2.58
C VAL A 231 -8.44 -3.11 3.80
N ILE A 232 -7.73 -4.21 3.70
CA ILE A 232 -7.69 -5.22 4.77
C ILE A 232 -7.07 -4.67 6.06
N PRO A 233 -5.89 -4.01 6.04
CA PRO A 233 -5.34 -3.40 7.25
C PRO A 233 -6.25 -2.31 7.84
N PHE A 234 -6.94 -1.56 6.99
CA PHE A 234 -7.87 -0.53 7.46
C PHE A 234 -9.10 -1.14 8.15
N LEU A 235 -9.69 -2.19 7.57
CA LEU A 235 -10.78 -2.95 8.19
C LEU A 235 -10.37 -3.52 9.55
N TYR A 236 -9.18 -4.10 9.62
CA TYR A 236 -8.64 -4.62 10.88
C TYR A 236 -8.49 -3.53 11.93
N ALA A 237 -7.86 -2.40 11.57
CA ALA A 237 -7.67 -1.27 12.47
C ALA A 237 -9.00 -0.64 12.94
N TYR A 238 -9.95 -0.49 12.02
CA TYR A 238 -11.28 0.02 12.33
C TYR A 238 -12.05 -0.92 13.25
N GLY A 239 -11.97 -2.24 12.99
CA GLY A 239 -12.54 -3.27 13.86
C GLY A 239 -11.95 -3.25 15.27
N LYS A 240 -10.64 -3.11 15.39
CA LYS A 240 -9.95 -2.95 16.69
C LYS A 240 -10.42 -1.70 17.42
N TYR A 241 -10.50 -0.58 16.73
CA TYR A 241 -10.95 0.69 17.32
C TYR A 241 -12.42 0.64 17.80
N LYS A 242 -13.29 -0.01 17.04
CA LYS A 242 -14.71 -0.17 17.36
C LYS A 242 -15.00 -1.36 18.28
N THR A 243 -13.99 -2.17 18.60
CA THR A 243 -14.16 -3.46 19.30
C THR A 243 -15.13 -4.40 18.55
N ASP A 244 -15.05 -4.36 17.21
CA ASP A 244 -15.90 -5.15 16.31
C ASP A 244 -15.13 -6.39 15.79
N ASN A 245 -15.39 -7.52 16.42
CA ASN A 245 -14.76 -8.79 16.06
C ASN A 245 -15.16 -9.30 14.67
N ILE A 246 -16.33 -8.91 14.16
CA ILE A 246 -16.80 -9.32 12.82
C ILE A 246 -15.88 -8.69 11.75
N LEU A 247 -15.56 -7.41 11.88
CA LEU A 247 -14.64 -6.73 10.98
C LEU A 247 -13.22 -7.30 11.04
N ILE A 248 -12.75 -7.65 12.25
CA ILE A 248 -11.43 -8.28 12.43
C ILE A 248 -11.39 -9.66 11.74
N GLN A 249 -12.41 -10.49 11.95
CA GLN A 249 -12.53 -11.81 11.31
C GLN A 249 -12.64 -11.67 9.79
N ARG A 250 -13.41 -10.70 9.29
CA ARG A 250 -13.51 -10.40 7.87
C ARG A 250 -12.16 -10.02 7.27
N ALA A 251 -11.38 -9.18 7.92
CA ALA A 251 -10.04 -8.80 7.45
C ALA A 251 -9.11 -10.01 7.33
N ASN A 252 -9.12 -10.92 8.32
CA ASN A 252 -8.34 -12.15 8.27
C ASN A 252 -8.83 -13.09 7.17
N GLY A 253 -10.14 -13.32 7.05
CA GLY A 253 -10.73 -14.18 6.02
C GLY A 253 -10.42 -13.71 4.59
N LEU A 254 -10.44 -12.40 4.35
CA LEU A 254 -10.05 -11.84 3.05
C LEU A 254 -8.60 -12.14 2.69
N LEU A 255 -7.66 -12.12 3.65
CA LEU A 255 -6.28 -12.52 3.37
C LEU A 255 -6.13 -14.00 3.03
N GLU A 256 -6.92 -14.86 3.68
CA GLU A 256 -6.92 -16.30 3.40
C GLU A 256 -7.55 -16.63 2.02
N GLU A 257 -8.55 -15.85 1.59
CA GLU A 257 -9.20 -16.00 0.29
C GLU A 257 -8.32 -15.52 -0.88
N MET A 258 -7.40 -14.57 -0.63
CA MET A 258 -6.58 -13.97 -1.67
C MET A 258 -5.29 -14.76 -1.95
N ARG A 259 -4.89 -14.79 -3.22
CA ARG A 259 -3.60 -15.36 -3.62
C ARG A 259 -2.42 -14.61 -2.99
N PRO A 260 -1.30 -15.31 -2.73
CA PRO A 260 -0.09 -14.65 -2.24
C PRO A 260 0.38 -13.55 -3.16
N GLU A 261 1.00 -12.52 -2.60
CA GLU A 261 1.70 -11.51 -3.40
C GLU A 261 2.86 -12.13 -4.17
N ASN A 262 3.03 -11.73 -5.42
CA ASN A 262 4.17 -12.14 -6.24
C ASN A 262 5.24 -11.02 -6.24
N ASN A 263 6.01 -10.94 -5.17
CA ASN A 263 7.11 -10.01 -5.07
C ASN A 263 8.45 -10.72 -4.81
N PHE A 264 9.53 -9.97 -4.88
CA PHE A 264 10.88 -10.48 -4.66
C PHE A 264 11.04 -11.21 -3.31
N ILE A 265 10.43 -10.70 -2.24
CA ILE A 265 10.54 -11.29 -0.89
C ILE A 265 9.90 -12.68 -0.87
N VAL A 266 8.68 -12.80 -1.39
CA VAL A 266 7.94 -14.06 -1.42
C VAL A 266 8.68 -15.10 -2.27
N ARG A 267 9.30 -14.69 -3.38
CA ARG A 267 10.10 -15.59 -4.22
C ARG A 267 11.33 -16.13 -3.50
N ILE A 268 12.07 -15.29 -2.76
CA ILE A 268 13.22 -15.75 -1.96
C ILE A 268 12.81 -16.83 -0.97
N TRP A 269 11.69 -16.63 -0.26
CA TRP A 269 11.23 -17.60 0.72
C TRP A 269 10.79 -18.91 0.06
N LYS A 270 10.15 -18.85 -1.10
CA LYS A 270 9.81 -20.05 -1.89
C LYS A 270 11.07 -20.83 -2.30
N GLU A 271 12.11 -20.16 -2.74
CA GLU A 271 13.41 -20.80 -3.05
C GLU A 271 14.06 -21.46 -1.84
N CYS A 272 13.73 -21.01 -0.64
CA CYS A 272 14.17 -21.60 0.63
C CYS A 272 13.26 -22.72 1.14
N GLY A 273 12.23 -23.10 0.38
CA GLY A 273 11.27 -24.15 0.76
C GLY A 273 10.13 -23.67 1.66
N LEU A 274 9.92 -22.35 1.79
CA LEU A 274 8.81 -21.77 2.54
C LEU A 274 7.84 -21.08 1.57
N GLU A 275 6.85 -21.83 1.13
CA GLU A 275 5.86 -21.35 0.16
C GLU A 275 4.66 -20.71 0.87
N ALA A 276 4.20 -19.56 0.35
CA ALA A 276 3.00 -18.91 0.80
C ALA A 276 1.77 -19.56 0.14
N ALA A 277 0.78 -19.98 0.93
CA ALA A 277 -0.47 -20.54 0.42
C ALA A 277 -1.48 -19.44 0.05
N HIS A 278 -1.49 -18.33 0.79
CA HIS A 278 -2.42 -17.22 0.63
C HIS A 278 -1.76 -15.87 0.95
N ALA A 279 -2.49 -14.77 0.78
CA ALA A 279 -1.96 -13.42 1.01
C ALA A 279 -1.50 -13.18 2.46
N GLY A 280 -2.13 -13.81 3.44
CA GLY A 280 -1.71 -13.77 4.84
C GLY A 280 -0.30 -14.27 5.04
N ASP A 281 0.05 -15.40 4.43
CA ASP A 281 1.41 -15.94 4.48
C ASP A 281 2.41 -14.98 3.81
N SER A 282 2.05 -14.40 2.65
CA SER A 282 2.95 -13.44 1.99
C SER A 282 3.20 -12.19 2.83
N GLN A 283 2.18 -11.69 3.55
CA GLN A 283 2.34 -10.61 4.51
C GLN A 283 3.24 -11.00 5.69
N ALA A 284 3.09 -12.23 6.21
CA ALA A 284 3.95 -12.78 7.26
C ALA A 284 5.41 -12.91 6.80
N LEU A 285 5.65 -13.38 5.58
CA LEU A 285 7.00 -13.49 5.00
C LEU A 285 7.67 -12.11 4.79
N ILE A 286 6.89 -11.10 4.41
CA ILE A 286 7.37 -9.73 4.33
C ILE A 286 7.74 -9.20 5.72
N GLN A 287 6.93 -9.50 6.73
CA GLN A 287 7.20 -9.18 8.13
C GLN A 287 8.50 -9.83 8.62
N LEU A 288 8.64 -11.14 8.36
CA LEU A 288 9.82 -11.90 8.72
C LEU A 288 11.08 -11.29 8.12
N LYS A 289 11.04 -10.95 6.83
CA LYS A 289 12.18 -10.30 6.18
C LYS A 289 12.51 -8.98 6.85
N LYS A 290 11.58 -8.04 6.81
CA LYS A 290 11.86 -6.64 7.15
C LYS A 290 12.17 -6.44 8.64
N ASN A 291 11.46 -7.13 9.52
CA ASN A 291 11.47 -6.86 10.95
C ASN A 291 12.27 -7.89 11.77
N TYR A 292 12.79 -8.92 11.10
CA TYR A 292 13.65 -9.92 11.74
C TYR A 292 14.95 -10.12 10.97
N CYS A 293 14.89 -10.49 9.70
CA CYS A 293 16.09 -10.86 8.96
C CYS A 293 16.96 -9.66 8.59
N ASP A 294 16.36 -8.58 8.03
CA ASP A 294 17.10 -7.40 7.59
C ASP A 294 17.81 -6.68 8.76
N ILE A 295 17.28 -6.81 9.96
CA ILE A 295 17.83 -6.23 11.19
C ILE A 295 18.46 -7.27 12.12
N LYS A 296 18.69 -8.48 11.60
CA LYS A 296 19.41 -9.58 12.26
C LYS A 296 18.85 -9.96 13.66
N LYS A 297 17.53 -9.88 13.85
CA LYS A 297 16.83 -10.29 15.08
C LYS A 297 16.66 -11.82 15.18
N CYS A 298 17.69 -12.60 14.88
CA CYS A 298 17.63 -14.06 14.87
C CYS A 298 17.31 -14.66 16.23
N LEU A 299 17.71 -14.02 17.33
CA LEU A 299 17.41 -14.46 18.69
C LEU A 299 15.90 -14.41 19.04
N TYR A 300 15.16 -13.52 18.39
CA TYR A 300 13.72 -13.34 18.59
C TYR A 300 12.88 -14.07 17.54
N CYS A 301 13.54 -14.68 16.54
CA CYS A 301 12.90 -15.40 15.45
C CYS A 301 12.74 -16.87 15.78
N ARG A 302 11.56 -17.45 15.61
CA ARG A 302 11.33 -18.87 15.89
C ARG A 302 12.22 -19.78 15.04
N ILE A 303 12.42 -19.45 13.77
CA ILE A 303 13.33 -20.21 12.89
C ILE A 303 14.79 -20.06 13.35
N GLY A 304 15.18 -18.83 13.69
CA GLY A 304 16.52 -18.55 14.24
C GLY A 304 16.78 -19.32 15.53
N TYR A 305 15.79 -19.38 16.41
CA TYR A 305 15.90 -20.14 17.66
C TYR A 305 16.11 -21.65 17.42
N GLU A 306 15.40 -22.23 16.46
CA GLU A 306 15.61 -23.64 16.09
C GLU A 306 16.99 -23.87 15.45
N TYR A 307 17.51 -22.89 14.70
CA TYR A 307 18.87 -22.94 14.19
C TYR A 307 19.92 -22.94 15.30
N LEU A 308 19.76 -22.08 16.29
CA LEU A 308 20.70 -21.94 17.40
C LEU A 308 20.78 -23.21 18.26
N LYS A 309 19.68 -23.95 18.39
CA LYS A 309 19.62 -25.19 19.17
C LYS A 309 20.32 -26.39 18.52
N LYS A 310 20.54 -26.36 17.20
CA LYS A 310 21.16 -27.50 16.53
C LYS A 310 22.63 -27.64 16.99
N PRO A 311 23.04 -28.80 17.51
CA PRO A 311 24.46 -29.08 17.62
C PRO A 311 25.08 -29.02 16.23
N GLN A 312 26.23 -28.39 16.11
CA GLN A 312 26.98 -28.53 14.86
C GLN A 312 27.39 -30.00 14.76
N CYS A 313 26.81 -30.70 13.76
CA CYS A 313 27.47 -31.91 13.27
C CYS A 313 28.82 -31.49 12.77
N GLY A 314 29.89 -31.82 13.46
CA GLY A 314 31.26 -31.52 13.06
C GLY A 314 31.42 -31.89 11.59
N GLY A 315 31.84 -30.91 10.78
CA GLY A 315 32.20 -31.16 9.41
C GLY A 315 33.32 -32.18 9.36
N GLN A 316 33.06 -33.27 8.70
CA GLN A 316 34.07 -34.08 8.06
C GLN A 316 34.26 -33.60 6.64
#